data_7dbed6506cd9f2734b7e4843cbcf0d34
#
_entry.id   7dbed6506cd9f2734b7e4843cbcf0d34
#
_cell.length_a   1.000
_cell.length_b   1.000
_cell.length_c   1.000
_cell.angle_alpha   90.00
_cell.angle_beta   90.00
_cell.angle_gamma   90.00
#
_symmetry.space_group_name_H-M   'P 1'
#
loop_
_entity.id
_entity.type
_entity.pdbx_description
1 polymer ?
#
loop_
_entity_poly.entity_id
_entity_poly.type
_entity_poly.pdbx_seq_one_letter_code
_entity_poly.pdbx_strand_id
1 'polypeptide(L)'
;RLRLAAEARGKRFLNLFCYTGAATVHAAVGGAAQTTSVDLSATYLEWLADNLRGNRIGGTRHRIAQADAMAWLRADRGQYDLVFCDPPTFSNSARAGDFDVQRSHVELLRLAVARLAPGGVLYFSNNFRRFRLAHDAVSAFAEVEDISAATIPPDFARNPRIHRAWRL
;
A
#
# COMPACT_ATOMS: atom_id res chain seq x y z
N ARG A 1 -2.45 0.94 -10.27
CA ARG A 1 -3.63 0.09 -10.03
C ARG A 1 -3.72 -1.05 -11.02
N LEU A 2 -3.62 -0.80 -12.35
CA LEU A 2 -3.67 -1.88 -13.36
C LEU A 2 -2.57 -2.93 -13.16
N ARG A 3 -1.36 -2.54 -12.79
CA ARG A 3 -0.28 -3.46 -12.43
C ARG A 3 -0.66 -4.34 -11.25
N LEU A 4 -1.25 -3.77 -10.18
CA LEU A 4 -1.73 -4.54 -9.04
C LEU A 4 -2.77 -5.57 -9.45
N ALA A 5 -3.74 -5.20 -10.30
CA ALA A 5 -4.73 -6.14 -10.81
C ALA A 5 -4.09 -7.27 -11.61
N ALA A 6 -3.12 -6.96 -12.48
CA ALA A 6 -2.42 -7.95 -13.31
C ALA A 6 -1.61 -8.97 -12.47
N GLU A 7 -1.05 -8.53 -11.34
CA GLU A 7 -0.20 -9.36 -10.48
C GLU A 7 -0.94 -10.05 -9.33
N ALA A 8 -2.20 -9.68 -9.06
CA ALA A 8 -2.92 -10.12 -7.87
C ALA A 8 -3.46 -11.56 -7.93
N ARG A 9 -3.57 -12.16 -9.12
CA ARG A 9 -4.21 -13.48 -9.27
C ARG A 9 -3.62 -14.53 -8.35
N GLY A 10 -4.49 -15.13 -7.51
CA GLY A 10 -4.13 -16.17 -6.54
C GLY A 10 -3.33 -15.69 -5.33
N LYS A 11 -3.03 -14.40 -5.22
CA LYS A 11 -2.18 -13.83 -4.18
C LYS A 11 -2.97 -13.33 -2.97
N ARG A 12 -2.31 -13.32 -1.81
CA ARG A 12 -2.73 -12.61 -0.60
C ARG A 12 -2.24 -11.17 -0.72
N PHE A 13 -3.18 -10.25 -0.85
CA PHE A 13 -2.91 -8.83 -1.04
C PHE A 13 -3.10 -8.03 0.24
N LEU A 14 -2.14 -7.18 0.58
CA LEU A 14 -2.22 -6.21 1.67
C LEU A 14 -2.19 -4.79 1.09
N ASN A 15 -3.16 -3.97 1.51
CA ASN A 15 -3.24 -2.55 1.18
C ASN A 15 -3.12 -1.72 2.46
N LEU A 16 -2.00 -1.04 2.62
CA LEU A 16 -1.71 -0.14 3.75
C LEU A 16 -2.03 1.30 3.36
N PHE A 17 -2.64 2.06 4.28
CA PHE A 17 -3.21 3.39 4.01
C PHE A 17 -4.19 3.30 2.85
N CYS A 18 -5.14 2.38 2.97
CA CYS A 18 -5.94 1.93 1.84
C CYS A 18 -6.93 2.97 1.30
N TYR A 19 -7.16 4.06 2.05
CA TYR A 19 -8.10 5.11 1.67
C TYR A 19 -9.47 4.51 1.32
N THR A 20 -10.07 4.90 0.21
CA THR A 20 -11.36 4.36 -0.26
C THR A 20 -11.25 2.99 -0.95
N GLY A 21 -10.08 2.35 -0.89
CA GLY A 21 -9.85 0.98 -1.31
C GLY A 21 -9.74 0.73 -2.81
N ALA A 22 -9.47 1.74 -3.62
CA ALA A 22 -9.36 1.55 -5.06
C ALA A 22 -8.32 0.46 -5.45
N ALA A 23 -7.17 0.41 -4.76
CA ALA A 23 -6.17 -0.64 -5.00
C ALA A 23 -6.68 -2.02 -4.61
N THR A 24 -7.43 -2.12 -3.51
CA THR A 24 -8.06 -3.36 -3.04
C THR A 24 -9.08 -3.89 -4.06
N VAL A 25 -9.96 -3.02 -4.57
CA VAL A 25 -10.93 -3.40 -5.61
C VAL A 25 -10.22 -3.92 -6.85
N HIS A 26 -9.18 -3.21 -7.32
CA HIS A 26 -8.39 -3.65 -8.48
C HIS A 26 -7.72 -5.02 -8.24
N ALA A 27 -7.14 -5.25 -7.07
CA ALA A 27 -6.53 -6.53 -6.74
C ALA A 27 -7.58 -7.65 -6.67
N ALA A 28 -8.73 -7.40 -6.05
CA ALA A 28 -9.82 -8.37 -5.96
C ALA A 28 -10.40 -8.74 -7.33
N VAL A 29 -10.65 -7.74 -8.21
CA VAL A 29 -11.08 -7.94 -9.60
C VAL A 29 -9.99 -8.69 -10.39
N GLY A 30 -8.71 -8.43 -10.11
CA GLY A 30 -7.57 -9.14 -10.69
C GLY A 30 -7.43 -10.61 -10.21
N GLY A 31 -8.30 -11.05 -9.30
CA GLY A 31 -8.34 -12.43 -8.83
C GLY A 31 -7.47 -12.72 -7.61
N ALA A 32 -7.22 -11.72 -6.75
CA ALA A 32 -6.58 -11.94 -5.46
C ALA A 32 -7.31 -13.04 -4.67
N ALA A 33 -6.56 -13.97 -4.08
CA ALA A 33 -7.12 -15.03 -3.24
C ALA A 33 -7.70 -14.44 -1.94
N GLN A 34 -7.01 -13.45 -1.39
CA GLN A 34 -7.43 -12.71 -0.20
C GLN A 34 -6.98 -11.25 -0.31
N THR A 35 -7.73 -10.34 0.29
CA THR A 35 -7.29 -8.95 0.48
C THR A 35 -7.42 -8.55 1.94
N THR A 36 -6.43 -7.82 2.44
CA THR A 36 -6.49 -7.14 3.73
C THR A 36 -6.23 -5.65 3.49
N SER A 37 -7.12 -4.81 3.98
CA SER A 37 -7.03 -3.35 3.82
C SER A 37 -6.99 -2.70 5.18
N VAL A 38 -6.00 -1.84 5.39
CA VAL A 38 -5.74 -1.17 6.66
C VAL A 38 -5.77 0.33 6.47
N ASP A 39 -6.58 1.02 7.27
CA ASP A 39 -6.62 2.48 7.35
C ASP A 39 -7.05 2.90 8.75
N LEU A 40 -6.67 4.10 9.15
CA LEU A 40 -7.06 4.67 10.43
C LEU A 40 -8.48 5.28 10.41
N SER A 41 -8.93 5.73 9.23
CA SER A 41 -10.19 6.44 9.04
C SER A 41 -11.36 5.47 8.87
N ALA A 42 -12.29 5.47 9.82
CA ALA A 42 -13.54 4.71 9.70
C ALA A 42 -14.32 5.09 8.43
N THR A 43 -14.41 6.39 8.14
CA THR A 43 -15.12 6.90 6.96
C THR A 43 -14.54 6.35 5.65
N TYR A 44 -13.21 6.28 5.54
CA TYR A 44 -12.59 5.71 4.34
C TYR A 44 -12.84 4.20 4.22
N LEU A 45 -12.88 3.51 5.36
CA LEU A 45 -13.18 2.07 5.38
C LEU A 45 -14.65 1.78 5.05
N GLU A 46 -15.58 2.66 5.44
CA GLU A 46 -16.99 2.58 5.00
C GLU A 46 -17.07 2.73 3.47
N TRP A 47 -16.38 3.73 2.89
CA TRP A 47 -16.33 3.88 1.43
C TRP A 47 -15.65 2.70 0.74
N LEU A 48 -14.61 2.12 1.33
CA LEU A 48 -14.03 0.87 0.81
C LEU A 48 -15.07 -0.26 0.79
N ALA A 49 -15.83 -0.44 1.86
CA ALA A 49 -16.87 -1.45 1.93
C ALA A 49 -17.95 -1.24 0.85
N ASP A 50 -18.35 0.03 0.62
CA ASP A 50 -19.27 0.40 -0.44
C ASP A 50 -18.72 0.10 -1.83
N ASN A 51 -17.45 0.42 -2.06
CA ASN A 51 -16.76 0.16 -3.32
C ASN A 51 -16.64 -1.35 -3.59
N LEU A 52 -16.38 -2.17 -2.57
CA LEU A 52 -16.37 -3.63 -2.70
C LEU A 52 -17.77 -4.14 -3.07
N ARG A 53 -18.82 -3.69 -2.36
CA ARG A 53 -20.21 -4.07 -2.66
C ARG A 53 -20.64 -3.66 -4.07
N GLY A 54 -20.34 -2.42 -4.47
CA GLY A 54 -20.64 -1.90 -5.80
C GLY A 54 -19.99 -2.70 -6.92
N ASN A 55 -18.84 -3.31 -6.66
CA ASN A 55 -18.15 -4.20 -7.59
C ASN A 55 -18.51 -5.69 -7.40
N ARG A 56 -19.51 -6.02 -6.58
CA ARG A 56 -19.98 -7.39 -6.28
C ARG A 56 -18.86 -8.26 -5.66
N ILE A 57 -17.95 -7.64 -4.94
CA ILE A 57 -16.86 -8.29 -4.21
C ILE A 57 -17.32 -8.47 -2.76
N GLY A 58 -17.41 -9.72 -2.30
CA GLY A 58 -17.87 -10.04 -0.96
C GLY A 58 -17.20 -11.28 -0.39
N GLY A 59 -17.58 -11.63 0.85
CA GLY A 59 -17.09 -12.80 1.54
C GLY A 59 -15.93 -12.52 2.51
N THR A 60 -15.64 -13.50 3.35
CA THR A 60 -14.68 -13.40 4.47
C THR A 60 -13.21 -13.26 4.05
N ARG A 61 -12.92 -13.46 2.78
CA ARG A 61 -11.57 -13.32 2.21
C ARG A 61 -11.14 -11.85 1.99
N HIS A 62 -12.06 -10.89 2.14
CA HIS A 62 -11.78 -9.45 1.99
C HIS A 62 -11.89 -8.78 3.36
N ARG A 63 -10.75 -8.69 4.07
CA ARG A 63 -10.68 -8.15 5.43
C ARG A 63 -10.46 -6.64 5.40
N ILE A 64 -11.16 -5.94 6.29
CA ILE A 64 -11.01 -4.51 6.53
C ILE A 64 -10.60 -4.34 7.99
N ALA A 65 -9.54 -3.58 8.24
CA ALA A 65 -9.00 -3.33 9.58
C ALA A 65 -8.87 -1.82 9.83
N GLN A 66 -9.56 -1.31 10.83
CA GLN A 66 -9.37 0.06 11.31
C GLN A 66 -8.21 0.08 12.29
N ALA A 67 -7.04 0.56 11.84
CA ALA A 67 -5.84 0.61 12.64
C ALA A 67 -4.83 1.61 12.09
N ASP A 68 -3.92 2.09 12.94
CA ASP A 68 -2.67 2.67 12.48
C ASP A 68 -1.83 1.62 11.75
N ALA A 69 -1.33 1.95 10.56
CA ALA A 69 -0.66 0.98 9.70
C ALA A 69 0.62 0.41 10.32
N MET A 70 1.41 1.25 11.02
CA MET A 70 2.64 0.79 11.66
C MET A 70 2.35 -0.07 12.89
N ALA A 71 1.38 0.32 13.71
CA ALA A 71 0.94 -0.47 14.86
C ALA A 71 0.36 -1.82 14.41
N TRP A 72 -0.44 -1.81 13.34
CA TRP A 72 -0.99 -3.01 12.74
C TRP A 72 0.11 -3.95 12.24
N LEU A 73 1.10 -3.44 11.49
CA LEU A 73 2.22 -4.23 10.98
C LEU A 73 3.07 -4.88 12.10
N ARG A 74 3.21 -4.20 13.25
CA ARG A 74 3.92 -4.76 14.42
C ARG A 74 3.14 -5.90 15.07
N ALA A 75 1.82 -5.83 15.06
CA ALA A 75 0.94 -6.83 15.69
C ALA A 75 0.63 -8.01 14.76
N ASP A 76 0.50 -7.77 13.44
CA ASP A 76 0.12 -8.78 12.46
C ASP A 76 1.19 -9.88 12.33
N ARG A 77 0.73 -11.10 12.10
CA ARG A 77 1.58 -12.28 11.86
C ARG A 77 1.34 -12.90 10.49
N GLY A 78 0.47 -12.28 9.69
CA GLY A 78 0.19 -12.70 8.33
C GLY A 78 1.39 -12.54 7.41
N GLN A 79 1.38 -13.29 6.32
CA GLN A 79 2.31 -13.14 5.21
C GLN A 79 1.53 -12.83 3.94
N TYR A 80 2.07 -11.95 3.12
CA TYR A 80 1.42 -11.43 1.92
C TYR A 80 2.33 -11.61 0.71
N ASP A 81 1.72 -11.95 -0.42
CA ASP A 81 2.43 -12.17 -1.67
C ASP A 81 2.55 -10.86 -2.48
N LEU A 82 1.66 -9.90 -2.19
CA LEU A 82 1.63 -8.59 -2.82
C LEU A 82 1.20 -7.55 -1.78
N VAL A 83 2.04 -6.54 -1.57
CA VAL A 83 1.76 -5.42 -0.65
C VAL A 83 1.75 -4.11 -1.42
N PHE A 84 0.76 -3.28 -1.18
CA PHE A 84 0.71 -1.89 -1.64
C PHE A 84 0.71 -0.95 -0.45
N CYS A 85 1.59 0.04 -0.47
CA CYS A 85 1.79 1.01 0.59
C CYS A 85 1.89 2.41 -0.01
N ASP A 86 0.86 3.23 0.20
CA ASP A 86 0.75 4.61 -0.32
C ASP A 86 0.43 5.57 0.83
N PRO A 87 1.40 5.84 1.72
CA PRO A 87 1.18 6.65 2.90
C PRO A 87 0.92 8.12 2.55
N PRO A 88 0.14 8.85 3.36
CA PRO A 88 0.01 10.29 3.25
C PRO A 88 1.36 10.96 3.54
N THR A 89 1.54 12.20 3.03
CA THR A 89 2.73 13.00 3.34
C THR A 89 2.87 13.23 4.84
N PHE A 90 1.75 13.60 5.48
CA PHE A 90 1.63 13.79 6.92
C PHE A 90 0.28 13.25 7.38
N SER A 91 0.24 12.74 8.58
CA SER A 91 -1.01 12.41 9.28
C SER A 91 -0.89 12.85 10.73
N ASN A 92 -1.76 13.77 11.12
CA ASN A 92 -1.93 14.19 12.51
C ASN A 92 -3.18 13.51 13.03
N SER A 93 -3.02 12.56 13.90
CA SER A 93 -4.14 11.85 14.52
C SER A 93 -3.91 11.74 16.01
N ALA A 94 -4.91 12.12 16.78
CA ALA A 94 -4.91 11.92 18.22
C ALA A 94 -4.79 10.44 18.64
N ARG A 95 -5.00 9.49 17.71
CA ARG A 95 -4.97 8.04 17.93
C ARG A 95 -3.69 7.36 17.43
N ALA A 96 -2.95 8.00 16.53
CA ALA A 96 -1.65 7.57 16.05
C ALA A 96 -0.75 8.79 16.15
N GLY A 97 0.44 8.68 16.71
CA GLY A 97 1.39 9.79 16.74
C GLY A 97 1.58 10.43 15.37
N ASP A 98 2.16 11.61 15.31
CA ASP A 98 2.40 12.33 14.06
C ASP A 98 3.21 11.46 13.09
N PHE A 99 2.58 11.06 11.99
CA PHE A 99 3.25 10.34 10.90
C PHE A 99 3.79 11.33 9.88
N ASP A 100 5.05 11.21 9.57
CA ASP A 100 5.75 11.94 8.50
C ASP A 100 6.43 10.92 7.60
N VAL A 101 6.03 10.84 6.33
CA VAL A 101 6.56 9.86 5.39
C VAL A 101 8.08 9.97 5.23
N GLN A 102 8.65 11.19 5.23
CA GLN A 102 10.09 11.38 5.08
C GLN A 102 10.87 10.83 6.27
N ARG A 103 10.33 10.93 7.47
CA ARG A 103 10.97 10.42 8.70
C ARG A 103 10.72 8.93 8.91
N SER A 104 9.52 8.48 8.59
CA SER A 104 9.03 7.17 9.00
C SER A 104 9.16 6.08 7.94
N HIS A 105 9.47 6.42 6.66
CA HIS A 105 9.40 5.43 5.56
C HIS A 105 10.34 4.24 5.73
N VAL A 106 11.53 4.42 6.30
CA VAL A 106 12.48 3.30 6.47
C VAL A 106 11.91 2.26 7.43
N GLU A 107 11.37 2.71 8.57
CA GLU A 107 10.74 1.80 9.52
C GLU A 107 9.46 1.18 8.96
N LEU A 108 8.62 1.98 8.32
CA LEU A 108 7.40 1.50 7.66
C LEU A 108 7.71 0.41 6.63
N LEU A 109 8.68 0.65 5.75
CA LEU A 109 9.09 -0.31 4.72
C LEU A 109 9.70 -1.58 5.33
N ARG A 110 10.51 -1.45 6.38
CA ARG A 110 11.07 -2.60 7.10
C ARG A 110 9.97 -3.49 7.69
N LEU A 111 8.97 -2.88 8.33
CA LEU A 111 7.83 -3.60 8.88
C LEU A 111 7.00 -4.28 7.79
N ALA A 112 6.77 -3.58 6.67
CA ALA A 112 5.98 -4.12 5.55
C ALA A 112 6.72 -5.25 4.83
N VAL A 113 8.03 -5.11 4.57
CA VAL A 113 8.87 -6.18 4.00
C VAL A 113 8.91 -7.41 4.89
N ALA A 114 8.94 -7.24 6.22
CA ALA A 114 8.87 -8.36 7.16
C ALA A 114 7.55 -9.15 7.10
N ARG A 115 6.52 -8.62 6.43
CA ARG A 115 5.23 -9.29 6.16
C ARG A 115 5.16 -9.90 4.76
N LEU A 116 6.20 -9.78 3.93
CA LEU A 116 6.23 -10.46 2.64
C LEU A 116 6.44 -11.97 2.82
N ALA A 117 5.69 -12.74 2.04
CA ALA A 117 5.98 -14.14 1.83
C ALA A 117 7.26 -14.29 0.99
N PRO A 118 7.91 -15.47 0.99
CA PRO A 118 9.02 -15.72 0.08
C PRO A 118 8.64 -15.42 -1.38
N GLY A 119 9.41 -14.55 -2.06
CA GLY A 119 9.13 -14.08 -3.40
C GLY A 119 7.99 -13.05 -3.49
N GLY A 120 7.49 -12.57 -2.36
CA GLY A 120 6.50 -11.49 -2.33
C GLY A 120 7.07 -10.15 -2.78
N VAL A 121 6.18 -9.26 -3.21
CA VAL A 121 6.53 -7.93 -3.74
C VAL A 121 5.80 -6.85 -2.98
N LEU A 122 6.50 -5.77 -2.67
CA LEU A 122 5.94 -4.55 -2.11
C LEU A 122 6.06 -3.42 -3.13
N TYR A 123 4.95 -2.75 -3.38
CA TYR A 123 4.89 -1.47 -4.08
C TYR A 123 4.71 -0.35 -3.07
N PHE A 124 5.69 0.54 -3.02
CA PHE A 124 5.65 1.75 -2.23
C PHE A 124 5.47 2.96 -3.14
N SER A 125 4.52 3.82 -2.84
CA SER A 125 4.32 5.07 -3.58
C SER A 125 4.04 6.24 -2.65
N ASN A 126 4.30 7.45 -3.12
CA ASN A 126 3.83 8.68 -2.49
C ASN A 126 3.84 9.84 -3.49
N ASN A 127 3.10 10.90 -3.15
CA ASN A 127 2.98 12.12 -3.96
C ASN A 127 3.72 13.34 -3.34
N PHE A 128 4.53 13.13 -2.30
CA PHE A 128 5.31 14.21 -1.72
C PHE A 128 6.46 14.61 -2.64
N ARG A 129 6.36 15.77 -3.27
CA ARG A 129 7.33 16.24 -4.28
C ARG A 129 8.77 16.32 -3.81
N ARG A 130 9.00 16.54 -2.52
CA ARG A 130 10.33 16.64 -1.89
C ARG A 130 10.81 15.33 -1.29
N PHE A 131 10.03 14.26 -1.41
CA PHE A 131 10.40 12.97 -0.84
C PHE A 131 11.72 12.45 -1.41
N ARG A 132 12.56 11.96 -0.52
CA ARG A 132 13.80 11.27 -0.86
C ARG A 132 13.82 9.92 -0.15
N LEU A 133 13.83 8.87 -0.93
CA LEU A 133 13.99 7.53 -0.37
C LEU A 133 15.41 7.44 0.24
N ALA A 134 15.51 6.97 1.47
CA ALA A 134 16.80 6.64 2.12
C ALA A 134 17.30 5.30 1.53
N HIS A 135 17.76 5.36 0.27
CA HIS A 135 18.07 4.19 -0.56
C HIS A 135 18.97 3.19 0.17
N ASP A 136 20.09 3.65 0.72
CA ASP A 136 21.07 2.77 1.40
C ASP A 136 20.46 2.05 2.61
N ALA A 137 19.63 2.78 3.39
CA ALA A 137 18.95 2.21 4.54
C ALA A 137 17.89 1.18 4.16
N VAL A 138 17.20 1.37 3.03
CA VAL A 138 16.19 0.43 2.53
C VAL A 138 16.86 -0.75 1.85
N SER A 139 17.93 -0.53 1.07
CA SER A 139 18.69 -1.59 0.39
C SER A 139 19.40 -2.54 1.36
N ALA A 140 19.53 -2.16 2.63
CA ALA A 140 20.05 -3.05 3.66
C ALA A 140 19.10 -4.23 3.99
N PHE A 141 17.83 -4.18 3.57
CA PHE A 141 16.86 -5.25 3.86
C PHE A 141 15.94 -5.63 2.69
N ALA A 142 16.00 -4.93 1.56
CA ALA A 142 15.21 -5.25 0.35
C ALA A 142 15.93 -4.78 -0.91
N GLU A 143 15.71 -5.47 -2.02
CA GLU A 143 16.06 -4.94 -3.34
C GLU A 143 15.13 -3.77 -3.66
N VAL A 144 15.66 -2.70 -4.27
CA VAL A 144 14.91 -1.46 -4.54
C VAL A 144 15.02 -1.10 -6.02
N GLU A 145 13.87 -1.08 -6.68
CA GLU A 145 13.73 -0.62 -8.07
C GLU A 145 12.87 0.64 -8.12
N ASP A 146 13.37 1.75 -8.65
CA ASP A 146 12.55 2.95 -8.93
C ASP A 146 11.73 2.74 -10.20
N ILE A 147 10.42 2.60 -10.05
CA ILE A 147 9.48 2.38 -11.15
C ILE A 147 8.65 3.64 -11.45
N SER A 148 9.03 4.81 -10.93
CA SER A 148 8.26 6.05 -11.05
C SER A 148 7.91 6.37 -12.50
N ALA A 149 8.89 6.34 -13.41
CA ALA A 149 8.68 6.65 -14.82
C ALA A 149 7.68 5.70 -15.51
N ALA A 150 7.71 4.41 -15.14
CA ALA A 150 6.84 3.38 -15.70
C ALA A 150 5.40 3.41 -15.12
N THR A 151 5.16 4.22 -14.10
CA THR A 151 3.87 4.30 -13.40
C THR A 151 3.14 5.63 -13.57
N ILE A 152 3.75 6.61 -14.24
CA ILE A 152 3.13 7.89 -14.57
C ILE A 152 2.26 7.70 -15.81
N PRO A 153 0.94 7.95 -15.72
CA PRO A 153 0.07 7.88 -16.89
C PRO A 153 0.44 8.92 -17.96
N PRO A 154 0.18 8.65 -19.25
CA PRO A 154 0.51 9.57 -20.35
C PRO A 154 -0.02 10.99 -20.15
N ASP A 155 -1.23 11.14 -19.59
CA ASP A 155 -1.86 12.43 -19.30
C ASP A 155 -1.04 13.29 -18.32
N PHE A 156 -0.19 12.68 -17.52
CA PHE A 156 0.68 13.34 -16.54
C PHE A 156 2.16 13.33 -16.92
N ALA A 157 2.53 12.82 -18.10
CA ALA A 157 3.93 12.66 -18.53
C ALA A 157 4.74 13.96 -18.48
N ARG A 158 4.09 15.13 -18.69
CA ARG A 158 4.72 16.46 -18.56
C ARG A 158 5.08 16.86 -17.13
N ASN A 159 4.62 16.12 -16.12
CA ASN A 159 4.98 16.34 -14.72
C ASN A 159 5.55 15.08 -14.07
N PRO A 160 6.84 14.76 -14.32
CA PRO A 160 7.46 13.53 -13.83
C PRO A 160 7.62 13.47 -12.29
N ARG A 161 7.29 14.55 -11.59
CA ARG A 161 7.34 14.62 -10.11
C ARG A 161 5.96 14.53 -9.46
N ILE A 162 4.92 14.20 -10.24
CA ILE A 162 3.56 14.13 -9.69
C ILE A 162 3.42 12.99 -8.68
N HIS A 163 4.23 11.95 -8.85
CA HIS A 163 4.21 10.76 -8.03
C HIS A 163 5.56 10.03 -8.14
N ARG A 164 5.93 9.34 -7.09
CA ARG A 164 7.10 8.46 -7.02
C ARG A 164 6.65 7.07 -6.62
N ALA A 165 7.24 6.04 -7.20
CA ALA A 165 6.95 4.66 -6.87
C ALA A 165 8.19 3.78 -6.95
N TRP A 166 8.27 2.83 -6.02
CA TRP A 166 9.33 1.84 -5.93
C TRP A 166 8.73 0.45 -5.79
N ARG A 167 9.44 -0.52 -6.32
CA ARG A 167 9.21 -1.95 -6.12
C ARG A 167 10.33 -2.49 -5.24
N LEU A 168 9.92 -3.21 -4.21
CA LEU A 168 10.80 -3.90 -3.28
C LEU A 168 10.50 -5.39 -3.29
#